data_93adfbc70c152775b54c177aab64db12
#
_entry.id   93adfbc70c152775b54c177aab64db12
#
_cell.length_a   1.000
_cell.length_b   1.000
_cell.length_c   1.000
_cell.angle_alpha   90.00
_cell.angle_beta   90.00
_cell.angle_gamma   90.00
#
_symmetry.space_group_name_H-M   'P 1'
#
loop_
_entity.id
_entity.type
_entity.pdbx_description
1 polymer ?
#
loop_
_entity_poly.entity_id
_entity_poly.type
_entity_poly.pdbx_seq_one_letter_code
_entity_poly.pdbx_strand_id
1 'polypeptide(L)'
;MGVRPRQRPQRLAEKLLAIRTALGLSQTQTVKSLGAEEMIVPGQVSEFETGKREPSLIVLLRYARLANVCVDTLIDDDLDLPAKLPARAKHR
;
A
#
# COMPACT_ATOMS: atom_id res chain seq x y z
N MET A 1 -7.65 34.46 2.78
CA MET A 1 -7.27 33.27 3.39
C MET A 1 -7.02 32.16 2.42
N GLY A 2 -5.89 31.58 2.46
CA GLY A 2 -5.55 30.53 1.55
C GLY A 2 -6.19 29.20 1.90
N VAL A 3 -6.30 28.35 0.92
CA VAL A 3 -6.77 26.99 1.14
C VAL A 3 -5.59 26.15 1.61
N ARG A 4 -5.78 25.41 2.68
CA ARG A 4 -4.74 24.50 3.12
C ARG A 4 -4.58 23.35 2.15
N PRO A 5 -3.35 22.96 1.85
CA PRO A 5 -3.14 21.74 1.08
C PRO A 5 -3.77 20.56 1.82
N ARG A 6 -4.29 19.61 1.08
CA ARG A 6 -4.81 18.39 1.68
C ARG A 6 -3.66 17.65 2.35
N GLN A 7 -3.89 17.19 3.57
CA GLN A 7 -2.89 16.39 4.25
C GLN A 7 -2.76 15.04 3.59
N ARG A 8 -1.55 14.56 3.51
CA ARG A 8 -1.24 13.28 2.89
C ARG A 8 -0.33 12.49 3.81
N PRO A 9 -0.49 11.16 3.86
CA PRO A 9 0.46 10.34 4.59
C PRO A 9 1.85 10.51 4.01
N GLN A 10 2.81 10.81 4.86
CA GLN A 10 4.18 11.07 4.42
C GLN A 10 4.99 9.80 4.24
N ARG A 11 4.59 8.72 4.89
CA ARG A 11 5.34 7.47 4.85
C ARG A 11 4.66 6.38 4.06
N LEU A 12 3.52 6.68 3.44
CA LEU A 12 2.76 5.66 2.72
C LEU A 12 3.59 5.03 1.60
N ALA A 13 4.26 5.85 0.80
CA ALA A 13 5.02 5.34 -0.35
C ALA A 13 6.08 4.32 0.10
N GLU A 14 6.84 4.65 1.13
CA GLU A 14 7.87 3.74 1.63
C GLU A 14 7.26 2.45 2.18
N LYS A 15 6.08 2.54 2.81
CA LYS A 15 5.42 1.36 3.36
C LYS A 15 4.92 0.43 2.26
N LEU A 16 4.38 0.99 1.18
CA LEU A 16 3.91 0.17 0.06
C LEU A 16 5.08 -0.55 -0.62
N LEU A 17 6.20 0.14 -0.80
CA LEU A 17 7.40 -0.48 -1.33
C LEU A 17 7.90 -1.59 -0.40
N ALA A 18 7.89 -1.34 0.91
CA ALA A 18 8.34 -2.31 1.89
C ALA A 18 7.47 -3.57 1.87
N ILE A 19 6.16 -3.41 1.70
CA ILE A 19 5.25 -4.56 1.60
C ILE A 19 5.61 -5.40 0.39
N ARG A 20 5.74 -4.77 -0.77
CA ARG A 20 6.04 -5.49 -2.00
C ARG A 20 7.38 -6.23 -1.88
N THR A 21 8.38 -5.55 -1.33
CA THR A 21 9.71 -6.13 -1.14
C THR A 21 9.66 -7.30 -0.17
N ALA A 22 8.96 -7.13 0.95
CA ALA A 22 8.85 -8.19 1.96
C ALA A 22 8.17 -9.44 1.41
N LEU A 23 7.23 -9.26 0.48
CA LEU A 23 6.51 -10.38 -0.11
C LEU A 23 7.22 -10.93 -1.35
N GLY A 24 8.31 -10.30 -1.78
CA GLY A 24 9.08 -10.77 -2.92
C GLY A 24 8.35 -10.64 -4.24
N LEU A 25 7.47 -9.65 -4.37
CA LEU A 25 6.65 -9.51 -5.57
C LEU A 25 7.23 -8.46 -6.50
N SER A 26 7.14 -8.73 -7.81
CA SER A 26 7.36 -7.68 -8.81
C SER A 26 6.18 -6.72 -8.79
N GLN A 27 6.29 -5.61 -9.50
CA GLN A 27 5.17 -4.67 -9.61
C GLN A 27 3.99 -5.31 -10.34
N THR A 28 4.26 -6.09 -11.38
CA THR A 28 3.21 -6.82 -12.09
C THR A 28 2.53 -7.84 -11.18
N GLN A 29 3.33 -8.58 -10.41
CA GLN A 29 2.77 -9.55 -9.47
C GLN A 29 1.97 -8.88 -8.36
N THR A 30 2.36 -7.67 -7.98
CA THR A 30 1.62 -6.93 -6.96
C THR A 30 0.22 -6.58 -7.45
N VAL A 31 0.10 -6.09 -8.69
CA VAL A 31 -1.23 -5.81 -9.26
C VAL A 31 -2.11 -7.06 -9.18
N LYS A 32 -1.55 -8.20 -9.56
CA LYS A 32 -2.29 -9.44 -9.56
C LYS A 32 -2.64 -9.87 -8.13
N SER A 33 -1.68 -9.78 -7.21
CA SER A 33 -1.90 -10.20 -5.82
C SER A 33 -2.92 -9.32 -5.11
N LEU A 34 -3.02 -8.05 -5.50
CA LEU A 34 -4.05 -7.16 -4.98
C LEU A 34 -5.42 -7.45 -5.58
N GLY A 35 -5.48 -8.25 -6.64
CA GLY A 35 -6.73 -8.43 -7.36
C GLY A 35 -7.18 -7.16 -8.03
N ALA A 36 -6.25 -6.34 -8.48
CA ALA A 36 -6.54 -4.99 -8.95
C ALA A 36 -6.26 -4.81 -10.44
N GLU A 37 -6.26 -5.90 -11.21
CA GLU A 37 -5.90 -5.85 -12.63
C GLU A 37 -6.80 -4.94 -13.45
N GLU A 38 -8.04 -4.74 -13.02
CA GLU A 38 -8.96 -3.86 -13.72
C GLU A 38 -8.94 -2.45 -13.16
N MET A 39 -8.13 -2.19 -12.15
CA MET A 39 -8.11 -0.89 -11.48
C MET A 39 -6.81 -0.14 -11.70
N ILE A 40 -5.70 -0.86 -11.77
CA ILE A 40 -4.38 -0.23 -11.88
C ILE A 40 -3.49 -1.06 -12.81
N VAL A 41 -2.42 -0.44 -13.24
CA VAL A 41 -1.38 -1.09 -14.05
C VAL A 41 -0.07 -1.04 -13.27
N PRO A 42 0.93 -1.87 -13.63
CA PRO A 42 2.19 -1.91 -12.88
C PRO A 42 2.90 -0.56 -12.75
N GLY A 43 2.78 0.29 -13.76
CA GLY A 43 3.38 1.62 -13.69
C GLY A 43 2.80 2.46 -12.56
N GLN A 44 1.54 2.26 -12.21
CA GLN A 44 0.94 2.97 -11.11
C GLN A 44 1.46 2.47 -9.76
N VAL A 45 1.79 1.18 -9.66
CA VAL A 45 2.45 0.67 -8.45
C VAL A 45 3.77 1.42 -8.25
N SER A 46 4.53 1.62 -9.32
CA SER A 46 5.76 2.40 -9.23
C SER A 46 5.48 3.82 -8.74
N GLU A 47 4.42 4.44 -9.23
CA GLU A 47 4.07 5.80 -8.80
C GLU A 47 3.65 5.84 -7.34
N PHE A 48 2.95 4.83 -6.85
CA PHE A 48 2.62 4.74 -5.44
C PHE A 48 3.88 4.68 -4.59
N GLU A 49 4.85 3.90 -5.04
CA GLU A 49 6.07 3.65 -4.27
C GLU A 49 7.05 4.82 -4.29
N THR A 50 6.86 5.75 -5.20
CA THR A 50 7.70 6.95 -5.27
C THR A 50 6.99 8.19 -4.77
N GLY A 51 5.74 8.04 -4.33
CA GLY A 51 4.95 9.16 -3.82
C GLY A 51 4.36 10.04 -4.90
N LYS A 52 4.48 9.67 -6.16
CA LYS A 52 3.91 10.46 -7.26
C LYS A 52 2.40 10.36 -7.33
N ARG A 53 1.84 9.30 -6.79
CA ARG A 53 0.40 9.05 -6.85
C ARG A 53 -0.02 8.32 -5.58
N GLU A 54 -1.17 8.67 -5.04
CA GLU A 54 -1.76 7.91 -3.94
C GLU A 54 -2.69 6.86 -4.50
N PRO A 55 -2.70 5.65 -3.93
CA PRO A 55 -3.70 4.66 -4.33
C PRO A 55 -5.09 5.12 -3.92
N SER A 56 -6.10 4.65 -4.65
CA SER A 56 -7.48 4.85 -4.23
C SER A 56 -7.70 4.14 -2.90
N LEU A 57 -8.80 4.50 -2.23
CA LEU A 57 -9.11 3.86 -0.94
C LEU A 57 -9.27 2.36 -1.08
N ILE A 58 -9.86 1.89 -2.18
CA ILE A 58 -10.06 0.46 -2.38
C ILE A 58 -8.73 -0.25 -2.60
N VAL A 59 -7.84 0.34 -3.40
CA VAL A 59 -6.52 -0.25 -3.63
C VAL A 59 -5.73 -0.26 -2.32
N LEU A 60 -5.83 0.81 -1.53
CA LEU A 60 -5.15 0.90 -0.24
C LEU A 60 -5.63 -0.20 0.70
N LEU A 61 -6.95 -0.43 0.75
CA LEU A 61 -7.51 -1.51 1.55
C LEU A 61 -6.95 -2.86 1.12
N ARG A 62 -6.82 -3.07 -0.19
CA ARG A 62 -6.28 -4.33 -0.70
C ARG A 62 -4.81 -4.52 -0.35
N TYR A 63 -4.04 -3.45 -0.34
CA TYR A 63 -2.66 -3.52 0.16
C TYR A 63 -2.63 -3.95 1.63
N ALA A 64 -3.49 -3.36 2.46
CA ALA A 64 -3.54 -3.71 3.87
C ALA A 64 -3.88 -5.19 4.05
N ARG A 65 -4.84 -5.68 3.29
CA ARG A 65 -5.22 -7.09 3.34
C ARG A 65 -4.12 -7.99 2.84
N LEU A 66 -3.44 -7.60 1.78
CA LEU A 66 -2.31 -8.38 1.27
C LEU A 66 -1.22 -8.49 2.31
N ALA A 67 -0.92 -7.40 3.00
CA ALA A 67 0.11 -7.37 4.02
C ALA A 67 -0.37 -7.91 5.36
N ASN A 68 -1.67 -8.14 5.49
CA ASN A 68 -2.31 -8.61 6.72
C ASN A 68 -2.10 -7.64 7.89
N VAL A 69 -2.26 -6.35 7.59
CA VAL A 69 -2.22 -5.28 8.58
C VAL A 69 -3.49 -4.44 8.45
N CYS A 70 -3.74 -3.59 9.43
CA CYS A 70 -4.85 -2.65 9.36
C CYS A 70 -4.47 -1.49 8.44
N VAL A 71 -5.46 -0.86 7.83
CA VAL A 71 -5.22 0.31 6.97
C VAL A 71 -4.53 1.42 7.75
N ASP A 72 -4.87 1.60 9.03
CA ASP A 72 -4.21 2.59 9.89
C ASP A 72 -2.69 2.46 9.81
N THR A 73 -2.18 1.23 9.82
CA THR A 73 -0.74 1.00 9.77
C THR A 73 -0.12 1.63 8.52
N LEU A 74 -0.89 1.71 7.44
CA LEU A 74 -0.39 2.28 6.20
C LEU A 74 -0.47 3.80 6.18
N ILE A 75 -1.55 4.38 6.70
CA ILE A 75 -1.82 5.80 6.53
C ILE A 75 -1.47 6.64 7.75
N ASP A 76 -1.26 6.02 8.91
CA ASP A 76 -0.87 6.74 10.11
C ASP A 76 0.66 6.79 10.17
N ASP A 77 1.21 8.00 10.00
CA ASP A 77 2.66 8.16 9.96
C ASP A 77 3.32 7.87 11.30
N ASP A 78 2.54 7.82 12.38
CA ASP A 78 3.06 7.46 13.70
C ASP A 78 3.18 5.96 13.92
N LEU A 79 2.63 5.17 13.00
CA LEU A 79 2.71 3.72 13.10
C LEU A 79 3.73 3.17 12.11
N ASP A 80 4.43 2.14 12.53
CA ASP A 80 5.38 1.45 11.64
C ASP A 80 4.78 0.14 11.16
N LEU A 81 5.20 -0.29 9.98
CA LEU A 81 4.93 -1.68 9.58
C LEU A 81 5.65 -2.61 10.56
N PRO A 82 5.07 -3.77 10.86
CA PRO A 82 5.80 -4.77 11.62
C PRO A 82 7.10 -5.13 10.91
N ALA A 83 8.15 -5.43 11.68
CA ALA A 83 9.42 -5.83 11.10
C ALA A 83 9.26 -7.05 10.20
N LYS A 84 8.29 -7.91 10.53
CA LYS A 84 7.93 -9.05 9.72
C LYS A 84 6.43 -9.03 9.56
N LEU A 85 5.96 -9.11 8.31
CA LEU A 85 4.52 -9.05 8.07
C LEU A 85 3.84 -10.27 8.69
N PRO A 86 2.68 -10.08 9.31
CA PRO A 86 1.97 -11.20 9.93
C PRO A 86 1.56 -12.23 8.89
N ALA A 87 1.56 -13.48 9.27
CA ALA A 87 1.05 -14.54 8.41
C ALA A 87 -0.44 -14.33 8.22
N ARG A 88 -0.94 -14.65 7.03
CA ARG A 88 -2.36 -14.55 6.77
C ARG A 88 -3.09 -15.59 7.58
N ALA A 89 -4.21 -15.20 8.16
CA ALA A 89 -5.07 -16.16 8.85
C ALA A 89 -5.58 -17.16 7.83
N LYS A 90 -5.63 -18.36 8.24
CA LYS A 90 -6.29 -19.33 7.44
C LYS A 90 -7.69 -18.92 7.28
N HIS A 91 -8.20 -19.01 6.20
CA HIS A 91 -9.44 -18.44 6.00
C HIS A 91 -10.38 -19.09 6.30
N ARG A 92 -10.80 -18.82 6.66
CA ARG A 92 -11.96 -19.22 7.06
C ARG A 92 -12.99 -19.18 6.08
#